data_0e7f1899ff21c520ab46e48469cf07c6
#
_entry.id   0e7f1899ff21c520ab46e48469cf07c6
#
_cell.length_a   1.000
_cell.length_b   1.000
_cell.length_c   1.000
_cell.angle_alpha   90.00
_cell.angle_beta   90.00
_cell.angle_gamma   90.00
#
_symmetry.space_group_name_H-M   'P 1'
#
loop_
_entity.id
_entity.type
_entity.pdbx_description
1 polymer ?
#
loop_
_entity_poly.entity_id
_entity_poly.type
_entity_poly.pdbx_seq_one_letter_code
_entity_poly.pdbx_strand_id
1 'polypeptide(L)'
;MAKKASVVYVIDDDESVRSALERLLRSADLHAETFSSADEFLNSPKQKNNACILIDIRMPGSTGFDLQQKLTAFDMRVPVIVISASDDAQIRERARELGAVAFFRKPVDDQALLDAIWWAISGTKRDQT
;
A
#
# COMPACT_ATOMS: atom_id res chain seq x y z
N MET A 1 23.98 -2.06 15.00
CA MET A 1 23.54 -1.73 13.65
C MET A 1 22.09 -1.30 13.66
N ALA A 2 21.82 -0.14 13.07
CA ALA A 2 20.46 0.38 13.06
C ALA A 2 19.59 -0.44 12.12
N LYS A 3 18.37 -0.77 12.56
CA LYS A 3 17.40 -1.40 11.69
C LYS A 3 16.87 -0.36 10.73
N LYS A 4 16.54 -0.78 9.52
CA LYS A 4 15.82 0.09 8.60
C LYS A 4 14.46 0.40 9.18
N ALA A 5 14.05 1.64 9.10
CA ALA A 5 12.69 2.02 9.51
C ALA A 5 11.67 1.33 8.63
N SER A 6 10.53 1.00 9.21
CA SER A 6 9.41 0.47 8.46
C SER A 6 8.80 1.59 7.62
N VAL A 7 8.59 1.35 6.35
CA VAL A 7 8.06 2.37 5.43
C VAL A 7 6.75 1.89 4.80
N VAL A 8 5.81 2.82 4.68
CA VAL A 8 4.55 2.57 3.98
C VAL A 8 4.47 3.55 2.80
N TYR A 9 4.36 3.01 1.60
CA TYR A 9 4.19 3.80 0.40
C TYR A 9 2.70 3.97 0.13
N VAL A 10 2.25 5.22 0.08
CA VAL A 10 0.83 5.55 -0.11
C VAL A 10 0.65 6.13 -1.51
N ILE A 11 -0.14 5.46 -2.34
CA ILE A 11 -0.43 5.92 -3.69
C ILE A 11 -1.92 6.22 -3.78
N ASP A 12 -2.27 7.51 -3.83
CA ASP A 12 -3.65 7.98 -3.88
C ASP A 12 -3.63 9.36 -4.54
N ASP A 13 -4.55 9.62 -5.45
CA ASP A 13 -4.60 10.90 -6.15
C ASP A 13 -5.20 12.03 -5.31
N ASP A 14 -5.86 11.70 -4.20
CA ASP A 14 -6.48 12.69 -3.33
C ASP A 14 -5.49 13.17 -2.26
N GLU A 15 -5.13 14.45 -2.32
CA GLU A 15 -4.19 15.04 -1.38
C GLU A 15 -4.67 14.96 0.07
N SER A 16 -5.97 15.13 0.31
CA SER A 16 -6.53 15.05 1.65
C SER A 16 -6.35 13.66 2.24
N VAL A 17 -6.55 12.64 1.41
CA VAL A 17 -6.39 11.25 1.84
C VAL A 17 -4.92 10.97 2.13
N ARG A 18 -4.01 11.41 1.24
CA ARG A 18 -2.57 11.23 1.46
C ARG A 18 -2.11 11.87 2.77
N SER A 19 -2.55 13.10 3.02
CA SER A 19 -2.17 13.82 4.24
C SER A 19 -2.70 13.14 5.49
N ALA A 20 -3.94 12.68 5.47
CA ALA A 20 -4.54 12.01 6.62
C ALA A 20 -3.82 10.69 6.91
N LEU A 21 -3.51 9.93 5.87
CA LEU A 21 -2.80 8.66 6.03
C LEU A 21 -1.38 8.89 6.54
N GLU A 22 -0.69 9.91 6.02
CA GLU A 22 0.65 10.22 6.49
C GLU A 22 0.66 10.53 7.99
N ARG A 23 -0.29 11.33 8.46
CA ARG A 23 -0.39 11.64 9.89
C ARG A 23 -0.66 10.39 10.72
N LEU A 24 -1.58 9.55 10.25
CA LEU A 24 -1.90 8.31 10.95
C LEU A 24 -0.68 7.41 11.05
N LEU A 25 0.02 7.23 9.95
CA LEU A 25 1.17 6.33 9.91
C LEU A 25 2.29 6.83 10.80
N ARG A 26 2.56 8.14 10.79
CA ARG A 26 3.58 8.72 11.65
C ARG A 26 3.24 8.56 13.13
N SER A 27 1.95 8.65 13.48
CA SER A 27 1.54 8.46 14.86
C SER A 27 1.81 7.04 15.36
N ALA A 28 1.99 6.10 14.45
CA ALA A 28 2.27 4.71 14.77
C ALA A 28 3.74 4.34 14.54
N ASP A 29 4.62 5.34 14.45
CA ASP A 29 6.06 5.15 14.22
C ASP A 29 6.37 4.50 12.87
N LEU A 30 5.51 4.71 11.88
CA LEU A 30 5.75 4.27 10.52
C LEU A 30 6.17 5.45 9.65
N HIS A 31 7.23 5.25 8.88
CA HIS A 31 7.64 6.26 7.91
C HIS A 31 6.70 6.16 6.70
N ALA A 32 6.13 7.28 6.29
CA ALA A 32 5.22 7.32 5.16
C ALA A 32 5.83 8.10 4.01
N GLU A 33 5.76 7.54 2.81
CA GLU A 33 6.11 8.23 1.58
C GLU A 33 4.88 8.22 0.69
N THR A 34 4.45 9.39 0.25
CA THR A 34 3.19 9.52 -0.47
C THR A 34 3.41 9.88 -1.93
N PHE A 35 2.54 9.38 -2.78
CA PHE A 35 2.62 9.58 -4.23
C PHE A 35 1.23 9.85 -4.77
N SER A 36 1.15 10.77 -5.73
CA SER A 36 -0.13 11.13 -6.34
C SER A 36 -0.51 10.24 -7.52
N SER A 37 0.43 9.42 -8.00
CA SER A 37 0.18 8.55 -9.15
C SER A 37 1.08 7.31 -9.10
N ALA A 38 0.69 6.31 -9.85
CA ALA A 38 1.48 5.10 -10.01
C ALA A 38 2.83 5.40 -10.66
N ASP A 39 2.85 6.29 -11.66
CA ASP A 39 4.09 6.63 -12.36
C ASP A 39 5.09 7.29 -11.42
N GLU A 40 4.61 8.22 -10.59
CA GLU A 40 5.47 8.87 -9.60
C GLU A 40 6.10 7.84 -8.66
N PHE A 41 5.30 6.88 -8.20
CA PHE A 41 5.79 5.81 -7.33
C PHE A 41 6.85 4.96 -8.04
N LEU A 42 6.56 4.55 -9.28
CA LEU A 42 7.45 3.66 -10.02
C LEU A 42 8.80 4.31 -10.35
N ASN A 43 8.83 5.63 -10.44
CA ASN A 43 10.05 6.37 -10.75
C ASN A 43 10.86 6.76 -9.51
N SER A 44 10.43 6.35 -8.33
CA SER A 44 11.11 6.70 -7.08
C SER A 44 11.87 5.50 -6.51
N PRO A 45 12.98 5.74 -5.79
CA PRO A 45 13.68 4.64 -5.11
C PRO A 45 12.79 4.00 -4.06
N LYS A 46 12.90 2.70 -3.89
CA LYS A 46 12.05 1.95 -2.98
C LYS A 46 12.85 1.04 -2.08
N GLN A 47 12.40 0.96 -0.83
CA GLN A 47 12.86 -0.02 0.12
C GLN A 47 12.03 -1.29 -0.06
N LYS A 48 12.67 -2.46 -0.13
CA LYS A 48 11.95 -3.72 -0.33
C LYS A 48 11.67 -4.46 0.97
N ASN A 49 12.49 -4.25 1.98
CA ASN A 49 12.32 -4.88 3.28
C ASN A 49 11.65 -3.92 4.25
N ASN A 50 10.83 -4.45 5.16
CA ASN A 50 10.09 -3.66 6.14
C ASN A 50 9.23 -2.60 5.45
N ALA A 51 8.55 -3.00 4.37
CA ALA A 51 7.77 -2.07 3.57
C ALA A 51 6.40 -2.63 3.25
N CYS A 52 5.45 -1.73 3.01
CA CYS A 52 4.09 -2.07 2.61
C CYS A 52 3.59 -0.98 1.67
N ILE A 53 2.76 -1.35 0.71
CA ILE A 53 2.20 -0.42 -0.26
C ILE A 53 0.69 -0.31 -0.04
N LEU A 54 0.19 0.93 0.10
CA LEU A 54 -1.24 1.20 0.13
C LEU A 54 -1.63 1.83 -1.20
N ILE A 55 -2.54 1.21 -1.92
CA ILE A 55 -2.95 1.66 -3.25
C ILE A 55 -4.44 1.96 -3.29
N ASP A 56 -4.80 3.16 -3.78
CA ASP A 56 -6.17 3.46 -4.16
C ASP A 56 -6.42 2.88 -5.56
N ILE A 57 -7.53 2.17 -5.73
CA ILE A 57 -7.87 1.56 -7.01
C ILE A 57 -8.18 2.61 -8.07
N ARG A 58 -8.83 3.71 -7.68
CA ARG A 58 -9.25 4.74 -8.65
C ARG A 58 -8.26 5.88 -8.68
N MET A 59 -7.46 5.92 -9.74
CA MET A 59 -6.53 7.01 -9.99
C MET A 59 -6.61 7.42 -11.45
N PRO A 60 -6.52 8.72 -11.76
CA PRO A 60 -6.52 9.17 -13.16
C PRO A 60 -5.35 8.58 -13.94
N GLY A 61 -5.61 8.17 -15.17
CA GLY A 61 -4.59 7.68 -16.09
C GLY A 61 -4.15 6.25 -15.88
N SER A 62 -4.05 5.81 -14.64
CA SER A 62 -3.62 4.45 -14.32
C SER A 62 -4.35 3.99 -13.08
N THR A 63 -4.96 2.80 -13.12
CA THR A 63 -5.67 2.27 -11.96
C THR A 63 -4.71 1.59 -11.01
N GLY A 64 -5.19 1.36 -9.77
CA GLY A 64 -4.43 0.55 -8.82
C GLY A 64 -4.18 -0.86 -9.32
N PHE A 65 -5.09 -1.40 -10.12
CA PHE A 65 -4.90 -2.71 -10.74
C PHE A 65 -3.72 -2.71 -11.70
N ASP A 66 -3.59 -1.65 -12.51
CA ASP A 66 -2.46 -1.52 -13.44
C ASP A 66 -1.14 -1.51 -12.66
N LEU A 67 -1.11 -0.80 -11.55
CA LEU A 67 0.08 -0.76 -10.71
C LEU A 67 0.38 -2.14 -10.13
N GLN A 68 -0.64 -2.86 -9.65
CA GLN A 68 -0.45 -4.21 -9.12
C GLN A 68 0.15 -5.14 -10.17
N GLN A 69 -0.31 -5.04 -11.43
CA GLN A 69 0.22 -5.85 -12.51
C GLN A 69 1.69 -5.53 -12.76
N LYS A 70 2.05 -4.25 -12.74
CA LYS A 70 3.43 -3.83 -12.94
C LYS A 70 4.35 -4.31 -11.82
N LEU A 71 3.87 -4.26 -10.58
CA LEU A 71 4.64 -4.75 -9.46
C LEU A 71 4.94 -6.24 -9.58
N THR A 72 3.96 -7.02 -10.02
CA THR A 72 4.15 -8.44 -10.28
C THR A 72 5.16 -8.67 -11.40
N ALA A 73 5.03 -7.89 -12.48
CA ALA A 73 5.92 -8.01 -13.63
C ALA A 73 7.38 -7.69 -13.27
N PHE A 74 7.60 -6.77 -12.35
CA PHE A 74 8.95 -6.40 -11.89
C PHE A 74 9.44 -7.24 -10.72
N ASP A 75 8.69 -8.29 -10.36
CA ASP A 75 9.03 -9.18 -9.23
C ASP A 75 9.24 -8.42 -7.91
N MET A 76 8.46 -7.39 -7.71
CA MET A 76 8.48 -6.68 -6.44
C MET A 76 7.60 -7.40 -5.41
N ARG A 77 8.23 -7.89 -4.36
CA ARG A 77 7.56 -8.70 -3.33
C ARG A 77 7.17 -7.91 -2.09
N VAL A 78 6.88 -6.65 -2.27
CA VAL A 78 6.39 -5.81 -1.17
C VAL A 78 4.88 -6.04 -1.04
N PRO A 79 4.37 -6.32 0.18
CA PRO A 79 2.93 -6.56 0.33
C PRO A 79 2.12 -5.33 -0.04
N VAL A 80 0.99 -5.58 -0.70
CA VAL A 80 0.10 -4.55 -1.20
C VAL A 80 -1.24 -4.62 -0.47
N ILE A 81 -1.69 -3.49 0.04
CA ILE A 81 -3.02 -3.34 0.62
C ILE A 81 -3.80 -2.39 -0.28
N VAL A 82 -4.97 -2.81 -0.71
CA VAL A 82 -5.81 -2.02 -1.60
C VAL A 82 -6.89 -1.31 -0.80
N ILE A 83 -7.11 -0.04 -1.10
CA ILE A 83 -8.15 0.78 -0.49
C ILE A 83 -9.05 1.27 -1.61
N SER A 84 -10.37 1.19 -1.44
CA SER A 84 -11.31 1.58 -2.47
C SER A 84 -12.57 2.18 -1.88
N ALA A 85 -13.17 3.14 -2.59
CA ALA A 85 -14.48 3.68 -2.21
C ALA A 85 -15.59 2.68 -2.54
N SER A 86 -15.32 1.68 -3.37
CA SER A 86 -16.30 0.67 -3.77
C SER A 86 -16.02 -0.65 -3.06
N ASP A 87 -17.08 -1.31 -2.60
CA ASP A 87 -17.00 -2.63 -1.97
C ASP A 87 -17.61 -3.70 -2.87
N ASP A 88 -17.46 -3.53 -4.18
CA ASP A 88 -17.93 -4.48 -5.17
C ASP A 88 -17.11 -5.78 -5.06
N ALA A 89 -17.78 -6.92 -5.05
CA ALA A 89 -17.14 -8.21 -4.92
C ALA A 89 -16.13 -8.47 -6.05
N GLN A 90 -16.43 -7.99 -7.25
CA GLN A 90 -15.52 -8.18 -8.39
C GLN A 90 -14.24 -7.38 -8.22
N ILE A 91 -14.34 -6.17 -7.68
CA ILE A 91 -13.17 -5.32 -7.41
C ILE A 91 -12.30 -5.98 -6.35
N ARG A 92 -12.92 -6.46 -5.28
CA ARG A 92 -12.20 -7.13 -4.20
C ARG A 92 -11.49 -8.38 -4.69
N GLU A 93 -12.17 -9.19 -5.47
CA GLU A 93 -11.60 -10.43 -6.02
C GLU A 93 -10.44 -10.12 -6.98
N ARG A 94 -10.59 -9.09 -7.81
CA ARG A 94 -9.52 -8.69 -8.72
C ARG A 94 -8.28 -8.25 -7.98
N ALA A 95 -8.45 -7.45 -6.92
CA ALA A 95 -7.32 -7.01 -6.10
C ALA A 95 -6.59 -8.22 -5.50
N ARG A 96 -7.35 -9.18 -4.99
CA ARG A 96 -6.79 -10.40 -4.40
C ARG A 96 -6.03 -11.22 -5.42
N GLU A 97 -6.61 -11.40 -6.61
CA GLU A 97 -5.98 -12.16 -7.68
C GLU A 97 -4.64 -11.53 -8.11
N LEU A 98 -4.55 -10.20 -8.03
CA LEU A 98 -3.32 -9.49 -8.37
C LEU A 98 -2.33 -9.39 -7.21
N GLY A 99 -2.62 -10.07 -6.10
CA GLY A 99 -1.67 -10.23 -5.02
C GLY A 99 -1.87 -9.35 -3.80
N ALA A 100 -2.98 -8.62 -3.70
CA ALA A 100 -3.23 -7.82 -2.50
C ALA A 100 -3.40 -8.73 -1.29
N VAL A 101 -2.76 -8.36 -0.18
CA VAL A 101 -2.85 -9.13 1.07
C VAL A 101 -4.03 -8.69 1.93
N ALA A 102 -4.59 -7.51 1.64
CA ALA A 102 -5.79 -7.00 2.32
C ALA A 102 -6.51 -6.00 1.44
N PHE A 103 -7.79 -5.81 1.71
CA PHE A 103 -8.64 -4.87 0.98
C PHE A 103 -9.50 -4.13 2.00
N PHE A 104 -9.53 -2.79 1.90
CA PHE A 104 -10.33 -1.95 2.78
C PHE A 104 -11.24 -1.04 1.97
N ARG A 105 -12.48 -0.89 2.43
CA ARG A 105 -13.41 0.06 1.87
C ARG A 105 -13.28 1.39 2.60
N LYS A 106 -13.30 2.50 1.87
CA LYS A 106 -13.32 3.83 2.47
C LYS A 106 -14.72 4.13 3.03
N PRO A 107 -14.85 4.80 4.17
CA PRO A 107 -13.77 5.26 5.06
C PRO A 107 -13.16 4.08 5.84
N VAL A 108 -11.85 4.09 5.99
CA VAL A 108 -11.12 2.98 6.60
C VAL A 108 -11.01 3.19 8.11
N ASP A 109 -11.23 2.13 8.89
CA ASP A 109 -10.97 2.17 10.33
C ASP A 109 -9.47 2.24 10.56
N ASP A 110 -9.03 3.26 11.30
CA ASP A 110 -7.61 3.52 11.52
C ASP A 110 -6.89 2.33 12.15
N GLN A 111 -7.47 1.76 13.20
CA GLN A 111 -6.81 0.67 13.91
C GLN A 111 -6.74 -0.60 13.04
N ALA A 112 -7.80 -0.89 12.30
CA ALA A 112 -7.82 -2.06 11.43
C ALA A 112 -6.74 -1.93 10.35
N LEU A 113 -6.58 -0.73 9.80
CA LEU A 113 -5.56 -0.48 8.77
C LEU A 113 -4.16 -0.64 9.37
N LEU A 114 -3.91 -0.05 10.52
CA LEU A 114 -2.60 -0.17 11.17
C LEU A 114 -2.26 -1.61 11.50
N ASP A 115 -3.22 -2.38 11.99
CA ASP A 115 -3.02 -3.79 12.29
C ASP A 115 -2.66 -4.58 11.02
N ALA A 116 -3.34 -4.31 9.92
CA ALA A 116 -3.05 -4.97 8.64
C ALA A 116 -1.65 -4.62 8.14
N ILE A 117 -1.25 -3.36 8.27
CA ILE A 117 0.08 -2.91 7.83
C ILE A 117 1.17 -3.61 8.65
N TRP A 118 1.04 -3.62 9.97
CA TRP A 118 2.02 -4.29 10.85
C TRP A 118 2.09 -5.78 10.56
N TRP A 119 0.94 -6.41 10.35
CA TRP A 119 0.90 -7.83 9.99
C TRP A 119 1.61 -8.08 8.65
N ALA A 120 1.37 -7.23 7.66
CA ALA A 120 1.96 -7.39 6.34
C ALA A 120 3.49 -7.25 6.40
N ILE A 121 3.98 -6.25 7.11
CA ILE A 121 5.42 -6.03 7.26
C ILE A 121 6.06 -7.19 8.02
N SER A 122 5.43 -7.65 9.08
CA SER A 122 5.94 -8.78 9.88
C SER A 122 5.94 -10.07 9.07
N GLY A 123 4.92 -10.30 8.24
CA GLY A 123 4.86 -11.46 7.37
C GLY A 123 5.99 -11.48 6.36
N THR A 124 6.30 -10.33 5.76
CA THR A 124 7.42 -10.20 4.84
C THR A 124 8.73 -10.56 5.54
N LYS A 125 8.90 -10.09 6.76
CA LYS A 125 10.09 -10.38 7.54
C LYS A 125 10.26 -11.87 7.80
N ARG A 126 9.15 -12.56 8.10
CA ARG A 126 9.19 -14.01 8.36
C ARG A 126 9.54 -14.81 7.12
N ASP A 127 9.09 -14.36 5.97
CA ASP A 127 9.33 -15.05 4.70
C ASP A 127 10.81 -15.02 4.31
N GLN A 128 11.61 -14.20 4.94
CA GLN A 128 13.03 -14.07 4.66
C GLN A 128 13.91 -14.94 5.55
N THR A 129 13.30 -15.63 6.50
CA THR A 129 14.05 -16.57 7.34
C THR A 129 14.09 -17.99 6.75
#